data_829a6d4fc1c75a8ad31f0f8bec95b7d3
#
_entry.id   829a6d4fc1c75a8ad31f0f8bec95b7d3
#
_cell.length_a   1.000
_cell.length_b   1.000
_cell.length_c   1.000
_cell.angle_alpha   90.00
_cell.angle_beta   90.00
_cell.angle_gamma   90.00
#
_symmetry.space_group_name_H-M   'P 1'
#
loop_
_entity.id
_entity.type
_entity.pdbx_description
1 polymer ?
#
loop_
_entity_poly.entity_id
_entity_poly.type
_entity_poly.pdbx_seq_one_letter_code
_entity_poly.pdbx_strand_id
1 'polypeptide(L)'
;VDEYDNCHSKVVLEPLERGFGHTLGNALRRILLSSMPGSAIEEVEIDGVVHEYSTIEGVGEDVIEILLNLKGLAVVLNERDEAILSISKKGSGVVTAADIQEDHDVDIINPDHVIANLNSNGELNMRLTVRKGRGYSPADSRLKKDDETRSVGKLLLDASYSPVVRVSYSVENARVEQRTDLDKLIIDLETNGRSEEHTSELQSPDH
;
A
#
# COMPACT_ATOMS: atom_id res chain seq x y z
N VAL A 1 -10.92 16.10 13.84
CA VAL A 1 -9.95 15.03 13.52
C VAL A 1 -8.74 15.26 14.40
N ASP A 2 -8.33 14.25 15.15
CA ASP A 2 -7.08 14.28 15.90
C ASP A 2 -6.07 13.44 15.11
N GLU A 3 -5.02 14.06 14.60
CA GLU A 3 -3.90 13.41 13.92
C GLU A 3 -2.82 13.13 14.97
N TYR A 4 -2.44 11.86 15.10
CA TYR A 4 -1.38 11.45 16.03
C TYR A 4 -0.01 11.43 15.34
N ASP A 5 0.00 11.05 14.07
CA ASP A 5 1.12 11.14 13.13
C ASP A 5 0.59 11.06 11.70
N ASN A 6 1.47 11.13 10.69
CA ASN A 6 1.08 11.09 9.28
C ASN A 6 0.38 9.78 8.83
N CYS A 7 0.39 8.75 9.67
CA CYS A 7 -0.19 7.43 9.35
C CYS A 7 -1.34 7.02 10.26
N HIS A 8 -1.62 7.79 11.32
CA HIS A 8 -2.62 7.44 12.33
C HIS A 8 -3.54 8.61 12.65
N SER A 9 -4.82 8.46 12.36
CA SER A 9 -5.84 9.48 12.55
C SER A 9 -7.03 8.96 13.33
N LYS A 10 -7.61 9.83 14.16
CA LYS A 10 -8.85 9.59 14.88
C LYS A 10 -9.92 10.55 14.40
N VAL A 11 -10.97 10.01 13.80
CA VAL A 11 -12.12 10.78 13.29
C VAL A 11 -13.29 10.63 14.23
N VAL A 12 -13.85 11.76 14.67
CA VAL A 12 -15.02 11.81 15.55
C VAL A 12 -16.19 12.40 14.79
N LEU A 13 -17.30 11.67 14.77
CA LEU A 13 -18.57 12.07 14.18
C LEU A 13 -19.65 12.13 15.27
N GLU A 14 -20.09 13.32 15.59
CA GLU A 14 -21.14 13.59 16.57
C GLU A 14 -21.89 14.89 16.25
N PRO A 15 -23.18 15.04 16.60
CA PRO A 15 -24.07 14.00 17.14
C PRO A 15 -24.72 13.16 16.04
N LEU A 16 -24.98 11.89 16.32
CA LEU A 16 -25.74 10.98 15.47
C LEU A 16 -27.00 10.50 16.21
N GLU A 17 -28.04 10.17 15.47
CA GLU A 17 -29.23 9.55 16.07
C GLU A 17 -28.89 8.15 16.61
N ARG A 18 -29.58 7.74 17.66
CA ARG A 18 -29.37 6.48 18.37
C ARG A 18 -29.38 5.27 17.42
N GLY A 19 -28.34 4.46 17.48
CA GLY A 19 -28.13 3.27 16.64
C GLY A 19 -27.43 3.56 15.30
N PHE A 20 -27.37 4.82 14.86
CA PHE A 20 -26.66 5.20 13.63
C PHE A 20 -25.16 5.04 13.75
N GLY A 21 -24.60 5.24 14.94
CA GLY A 21 -23.17 5.09 15.19
C GLY A 21 -22.65 3.71 14.79
N HIS A 22 -23.32 2.64 15.19
CA HIS A 22 -22.94 1.27 14.83
C HIS A 22 -23.14 0.96 13.34
N THR A 23 -24.25 1.40 12.77
CA THR A 23 -24.54 1.18 11.33
C THR A 23 -23.53 1.88 10.45
N LEU A 24 -23.26 3.15 10.72
CA LEU A 24 -22.32 3.94 9.96
C LEU A 24 -20.87 3.49 10.18
N GLY A 25 -20.48 3.18 11.43
CA GLY A 25 -19.15 2.69 11.77
C GLY A 25 -18.80 1.39 11.06
N ASN A 26 -19.75 0.42 11.03
CA ASN A 26 -19.54 -0.84 10.31
C ASN A 26 -19.44 -0.63 8.80
N ALA A 27 -20.32 0.19 8.22
CA ALA A 27 -20.29 0.49 6.80
C ALA A 27 -18.99 1.19 6.38
N LEU A 28 -18.58 2.23 7.10
CA LEU A 28 -17.34 2.96 6.84
C LEU A 28 -16.11 2.08 7.00
N ARG A 29 -16.04 1.26 8.08
CA ARG A 29 -14.95 0.32 8.25
C ARG A 29 -14.79 -0.61 7.05
N ARG A 30 -15.87 -1.16 6.54
CA ARG A 30 -15.85 -2.07 5.38
C ARG A 30 -15.39 -1.35 4.11
N ILE A 31 -15.87 -0.15 3.85
CA ILE A 31 -15.50 0.64 2.68
C ILE A 31 -14.02 1.04 2.74
N LEU A 32 -13.55 1.51 3.89
CA LEU A 32 -12.16 1.91 4.08
C LEU A 32 -11.19 0.75 3.86
N LEU A 33 -11.52 -0.46 4.30
CA LEU A 33 -10.66 -1.63 4.12
C LEU A 33 -10.71 -2.23 2.70
N SER A 34 -11.84 -2.11 1.99
CA SER A 34 -12.05 -2.84 0.72
C SER A 34 -12.04 -2.00 -0.54
N SER A 35 -12.27 -0.69 -0.42
CA SER A 35 -12.60 0.14 -1.60
C SER A 35 -11.70 1.35 -1.80
N MET A 36 -10.75 1.58 -0.89
CA MET A 36 -9.78 2.66 -1.05
C MET A 36 -8.85 2.36 -2.23
N PRO A 37 -8.66 3.33 -3.13
CA PRO A 37 -7.69 3.19 -4.22
C PRO A 37 -6.26 3.28 -3.67
N GLY A 38 -5.34 2.69 -4.38
CA GLY A 38 -3.91 2.76 -4.08
C GLY A 38 -3.10 2.11 -5.18
N SER A 39 -1.80 2.03 -4.98
CA SER A 39 -0.87 1.44 -5.93
C SER A 39 -0.15 0.25 -5.30
N ALA A 40 0.16 -0.76 -6.10
CA ALA A 40 0.91 -1.93 -5.62
C ALA A 40 1.76 -2.51 -6.75
N ILE A 41 2.83 -3.21 -6.37
CA ILE A 41 3.64 -3.99 -7.29
C ILE A 41 2.85 -5.27 -7.64
N GLU A 42 2.62 -5.48 -8.92
CA GLU A 42 1.93 -6.66 -9.44
C GLU A 42 2.85 -7.69 -10.06
N GLU A 43 3.88 -7.22 -10.76
CA GLU A 43 4.83 -8.07 -11.48
C GLU A 43 6.26 -7.67 -11.16
N VAL A 44 7.14 -8.66 -11.10
CA VAL A 44 8.57 -8.48 -10.92
C VAL A 44 9.32 -9.33 -11.94
N GLU A 45 10.27 -8.74 -12.61
CA GLU A 45 11.25 -9.42 -13.44
C GLU A 45 12.62 -9.26 -12.79
N ILE A 46 13.31 -10.37 -12.50
CA ILE A 46 14.67 -10.37 -11.94
C ILE A 46 15.59 -11.04 -12.95
N ASP A 47 16.69 -10.40 -13.27
CA ASP A 47 17.66 -10.94 -14.21
C ASP A 47 18.20 -12.29 -13.73
N GLY A 48 18.15 -13.30 -14.60
CA GLY A 48 18.61 -14.66 -14.30
C GLY A 48 17.63 -15.52 -13.50
N VAL A 49 16.43 -15.01 -13.16
CA VAL A 49 15.40 -15.75 -12.41
C VAL A 49 14.22 -16.08 -13.34
N VAL A 50 13.81 -17.34 -13.31
CA VAL A 50 12.71 -17.86 -14.11
C VAL A 50 11.47 -18.21 -13.28
N HIS A 51 11.68 -18.53 -11.97
CA HIS A 51 10.61 -18.91 -11.05
C HIS A 51 10.93 -18.48 -9.62
N GLU A 52 9.93 -18.37 -8.79
CA GLU A 52 10.00 -17.86 -7.41
C GLU A 52 10.83 -18.72 -6.45
N TYR A 53 11.05 -20.01 -6.76
CA TYR A 53 11.83 -20.93 -5.94
C TYR A 53 13.34 -20.92 -6.26
N SER A 54 13.81 -19.88 -6.94
CA SER A 54 15.22 -19.71 -7.29
C SER A 54 15.98 -18.99 -6.16
N THR A 55 17.28 -19.17 -6.18
CA THR A 55 18.24 -18.36 -5.41
C THR A 55 19.10 -17.55 -6.35
N ILE A 56 19.56 -16.39 -5.93
CA ILE A 56 20.39 -15.49 -6.72
C ILE A 56 21.79 -15.51 -6.13
N GLU A 57 22.79 -15.77 -6.96
CA GLU A 57 24.18 -15.81 -6.50
C GLU A 57 24.62 -14.43 -5.97
N GLY A 58 25.15 -14.41 -4.76
CA GLY A 58 25.59 -13.18 -4.12
C GLY A 58 24.50 -12.35 -3.44
N VAL A 59 23.27 -12.84 -3.40
CA VAL A 59 22.15 -12.28 -2.62
C VAL A 59 21.88 -13.15 -1.42
N GLY A 60 21.65 -12.54 -0.26
CA GLY A 60 21.43 -13.26 1.00
C GLY A 60 20.07 -13.91 1.10
N GLU A 61 19.06 -13.26 0.54
CA GLU A 61 17.67 -13.72 0.50
C GLU A 61 17.39 -14.58 -0.73
N ASP A 62 16.44 -15.51 -0.61
CA ASP A 62 15.88 -16.18 -1.77
C ASP A 62 14.84 -15.29 -2.49
N VAL A 63 14.43 -15.71 -3.69
CA VAL A 63 13.48 -14.92 -4.51
C VAL A 63 12.15 -14.73 -3.79
N ILE A 64 11.65 -15.73 -3.05
CA ILE A 64 10.40 -15.62 -2.30
C ILE A 64 10.50 -14.52 -1.23
N GLU A 65 11.61 -14.47 -0.49
CA GLU A 65 11.85 -13.46 0.53
C GLU A 65 11.90 -12.05 -0.10
N ILE A 66 12.58 -11.90 -1.24
CA ILE A 66 12.60 -10.64 -2.00
C ILE A 66 11.18 -10.23 -2.40
N LEU A 67 10.37 -11.15 -2.93
CA LEU A 67 8.98 -10.86 -3.30
C LEU A 67 8.13 -10.45 -2.08
N LEU A 68 8.33 -11.09 -0.93
CA LEU A 68 7.66 -10.70 0.32
C LEU A 68 8.09 -9.32 0.81
N ASN A 69 9.37 -8.99 0.71
CA ASN A 69 9.88 -7.66 1.05
C ASN A 69 9.29 -6.60 0.12
N LEU A 70 9.19 -6.87 -1.18
CA LEU A 70 8.57 -5.96 -2.15
C LEU A 70 7.08 -5.70 -1.87
N LYS A 71 6.34 -6.63 -1.25
CA LYS A 71 4.96 -6.38 -0.79
C LYS A 71 4.87 -5.30 0.29
N GLY A 72 5.93 -5.12 1.07
CA GLY A 72 6.02 -4.07 2.10
C GLY A 72 6.35 -2.68 1.54
N LEU A 73 6.67 -2.58 0.25
CA LEU A 73 7.00 -1.32 -0.37
C LEU A 73 5.75 -0.43 -0.52
N ALA A 74 5.84 0.79 0.00
CA ALA A 74 4.79 1.79 -0.08
C ALA A 74 5.04 2.73 -1.27
N VAL A 75 4.33 2.50 -2.38
CA VAL A 75 4.48 3.24 -3.64
C VAL A 75 3.17 3.97 -3.96
N VAL A 76 3.28 5.20 -4.42
CA VAL A 76 2.16 6.02 -4.91
C VAL A 76 2.40 6.36 -6.37
N LEU A 77 1.41 6.12 -7.23
CA LEU A 77 1.36 6.59 -8.62
C LEU A 77 0.47 7.85 -8.66
N ASN A 78 1.00 8.94 -9.19
CA ASN A 78 0.29 10.22 -9.23
C ASN A 78 -0.66 10.30 -10.42
N GLU A 79 -0.17 10.43 -11.64
CA GLU A 79 -0.98 10.65 -12.83
C GLU A 79 -1.30 9.35 -13.59
N ARG A 80 -0.31 8.47 -13.76
CA ARG A 80 -0.44 7.23 -14.53
C ARG A 80 -1.10 6.11 -13.73
N ASP A 81 -1.72 5.18 -14.44
CA ASP A 81 -2.29 3.97 -13.85
C ASP A 81 -1.29 2.81 -13.76
N GLU A 82 -0.17 2.92 -14.49
CA GLU A 82 0.90 1.93 -14.53
C GLU A 82 2.27 2.62 -14.68
N ALA A 83 3.26 2.12 -13.95
CA ALA A 83 4.66 2.51 -14.09
C ALA A 83 5.57 1.28 -13.96
N ILE A 84 6.72 1.34 -14.65
CA ILE A 84 7.78 0.33 -14.54
C ILE A 84 8.98 0.97 -13.85
N LEU A 85 9.30 0.47 -12.66
CA LEU A 85 10.45 0.91 -11.89
C LEU A 85 11.59 -0.08 -12.08
N SER A 86 12.82 0.39 -11.97
CA SER A 86 14.01 -0.45 -12.05
C SER A 86 14.93 -0.27 -10.85
N ILE A 87 15.52 -1.38 -10.42
CA ILE A 87 16.58 -1.42 -9.42
C ILE A 87 17.77 -2.08 -10.08
N SER A 88 18.94 -1.45 -9.94
CA SER A 88 20.24 -2.01 -10.36
C SER A 88 21.28 -1.70 -9.31
N LYS A 89 21.72 -2.71 -8.59
CA LYS A 89 22.77 -2.57 -7.56
C LYS A 89 23.77 -3.70 -7.65
N LYS A 90 25.06 -3.32 -7.51
CA LYS A 90 26.18 -4.25 -7.57
C LYS A 90 27.15 -4.01 -6.40
N GLY A 91 27.70 -5.11 -5.89
CA GLY A 91 28.64 -5.11 -4.77
C GLY A 91 27.95 -5.24 -3.42
N SER A 92 28.74 -5.36 -2.35
CA SER A 92 28.22 -5.60 -1.00
C SER A 92 27.42 -4.43 -0.47
N GLY A 93 26.27 -4.71 0.10
CA GLY A 93 25.43 -3.69 0.76
C GLY A 93 23.97 -4.09 0.80
N VAL A 94 23.20 -3.29 1.50
CA VAL A 94 21.74 -3.45 1.61
C VAL A 94 21.09 -2.78 0.40
N VAL A 95 20.19 -3.49 -0.26
CA VAL A 95 19.30 -2.92 -1.29
C VAL A 95 18.06 -2.42 -0.59
N THR A 96 17.78 -1.14 -0.72
CA THR A 96 16.62 -0.48 -0.12
C THR A 96 15.71 0.11 -1.19
N ALA A 97 14.55 0.55 -0.79
CA ALA A 97 13.62 1.23 -1.68
C ALA A 97 14.20 2.52 -2.29
N ALA A 98 15.15 3.17 -1.61
CA ALA A 98 15.88 4.33 -2.14
C ALA A 98 16.78 4.01 -3.36
N ASP A 99 17.12 2.74 -3.58
CA ASP A 99 17.89 2.31 -4.75
C ASP A 99 17.01 2.16 -6.02
N ILE A 100 15.71 2.36 -5.92
CA ILE A 100 14.79 2.39 -7.06
C ILE A 100 15.08 3.64 -7.87
N GLN A 101 15.22 3.49 -9.19
CA GLN A 101 15.42 4.64 -10.08
C GLN A 101 14.20 5.55 -10.03
N GLU A 102 14.44 6.82 -9.80
CA GLU A 102 13.39 7.84 -9.70
C GLU A 102 12.58 7.94 -11.00
N ASP A 103 11.27 7.96 -10.86
CA ASP A 103 10.32 8.32 -11.91
C ASP A 103 9.48 9.49 -11.37
N HIS A 104 9.30 10.55 -12.17
CA HIS A 104 8.58 11.76 -11.77
C HIS A 104 7.13 11.55 -11.36
N ASP A 105 6.55 10.41 -11.75
CA ASP A 105 5.15 10.07 -11.46
C ASP A 105 5.01 9.07 -10.29
N VAL A 106 6.11 8.71 -9.66
CA VAL A 106 6.13 7.67 -8.62
C VAL A 106 6.80 8.19 -7.37
N ASP A 107 6.06 8.17 -6.27
CA ASP A 107 6.60 8.49 -4.96
C ASP A 107 6.77 7.23 -4.11
N ILE A 108 7.94 7.10 -3.48
CA ILE A 108 8.25 6.02 -2.55
C ILE A 108 8.18 6.58 -1.14
N ILE A 109 7.21 6.10 -0.37
CA ILE A 109 6.91 6.61 0.97
C ILE A 109 7.89 6.09 2.02
N ASN A 110 8.38 4.85 1.85
CA ASN A 110 9.30 4.18 2.78
C ASN A 110 10.66 3.87 2.15
N PRO A 111 11.50 4.88 1.86
CA PRO A 111 12.78 4.70 1.15
C PRO A 111 13.77 3.80 1.89
N ASP A 112 13.69 3.73 3.23
CA ASP A 112 14.56 2.90 4.06
C ASP A 112 14.15 1.42 4.10
N HIS A 113 13.04 1.05 3.42
CA HIS A 113 12.56 -0.32 3.40
C HIS A 113 13.57 -1.25 2.72
N VAL A 114 14.01 -2.27 3.44
CA VAL A 114 15.01 -3.24 2.96
C VAL A 114 14.35 -4.25 2.01
N ILE A 115 14.94 -4.43 0.83
CA ILE A 115 14.50 -5.37 -0.18
C ILE A 115 15.36 -6.63 -0.16
N ALA A 116 16.71 -6.47 -0.16
CA ALA A 116 17.65 -7.56 -0.15
C ALA A 116 19.02 -7.14 0.38
N ASN A 117 19.86 -8.12 0.74
CA ASN A 117 21.23 -7.91 1.14
C ASN A 117 22.21 -8.55 0.14
N LEU A 118 23.14 -7.76 -0.38
CA LEU A 118 24.14 -8.21 -1.35
C LEU A 118 25.48 -8.50 -0.67
N ASN A 119 26.09 -9.60 -1.09
CA ASN A 119 27.48 -9.92 -0.78
C ASN A 119 28.46 -9.19 -1.71
N SER A 120 29.77 -9.33 -1.47
CA SER A 120 30.81 -8.61 -2.24
C SER A 120 30.77 -8.83 -3.76
N ASN A 121 30.25 -9.97 -4.22
CA ASN A 121 30.10 -10.32 -5.63
C ASN A 121 28.63 -10.29 -6.09
N GLY A 122 27.71 -9.83 -5.22
CA GLY A 122 26.30 -9.77 -5.53
C GLY A 122 25.97 -8.70 -6.56
N GLU A 123 25.04 -9.03 -7.45
CA GLU A 123 24.43 -8.12 -8.39
C GLU A 123 22.94 -8.41 -8.45
N LEU A 124 22.11 -7.38 -8.30
CA LEU A 124 20.67 -7.49 -8.34
C LEU A 124 20.11 -6.45 -9.32
N ASN A 125 19.56 -6.95 -10.42
CA ASN A 125 18.86 -6.16 -11.42
C ASN A 125 17.44 -6.64 -11.49
N MET A 126 16.47 -5.74 -11.26
CA MET A 126 15.06 -6.10 -11.34
C MET A 126 14.23 -4.96 -11.91
N ARG A 127 13.11 -5.33 -12.50
CA ARG A 127 12.05 -4.44 -12.98
C ARG A 127 10.78 -4.75 -12.22
N LEU A 128 10.12 -3.70 -11.72
CA LEU A 128 8.91 -3.75 -10.92
C LEU A 128 7.79 -3.08 -11.70
N THR A 129 6.73 -3.80 -12.02
CA THR A 129 5.53 -3.21 -12.60
C THR A 129 4.57 -2.84 -11.48
N VAL A 130 4.31 -1.56 -11.33
CA VAL A 130 3.39 -0.97 -10.35
C VAL A 130 2.11 -0.57 -11.05
N ARG A 131 0.95 -0.89 -10.47
CA ARG A 131 -0.36 -0.49 -11.01
C ARG A 131 -1.27 0.07 -9.93
N LYS A 132 -2.16 0.96 -10.34
CA LYS A 132 -3.28 1.43 -9.52
C LYS A 132 -4.38 0.37 -9.47
N GLY A 133 -5.01 0.24 -8.30
CA GLY A 133 -6.12 -0.68 -8.11
C GLY A 133 -6.88 -0.40 -6.83
N ARG A 134 -7.75 -1.35 -6.42
CA ARG A 134 -8.53 -1.27 -5.20
C ARG A 134 -8.59 -2.62 -4.50
N GLY A 135 -8.52 -2.59 -3.17
CA GLY A 135 -8.63 -3.77 -2.35
C GLY A 135 -7.47 -4.74 -2.51
N TYR A 136 -7.76 -6.03 -2.67
CA TYR A 136 -6.77 -7.09 -2.79
C TYR A 136 -6.98 -7.90 -4.08
N SER A 137 -5.91 -8.11 -4.84
CA SER A 137 -5.91 -8.90 -6.07
C SER A 137 -4.88 -10.03 -5.98
N PRO A 138 -5.34 -11.29 -5.80
CA PRO A 138 -4.42 -12.42 -5.79
C PRO A 138 -3.76 -12.65 -7.16
N ALA A 139 -2.50 -13.08 -7.16
CA ALA A 139 -1.75 -13.41 -8.36
C ALA A 139 -2.46 -14.47 -9.23
N ASP A 140 -3.02 -15.49 -8.59
CA ASP A 140 -3.73 -16.59 -9.29
C ASP A 140 -4.94 -16.12 -10.11
N SER A 141 -5.63 -15.08 -9.67
CA SER A 141 -6.78 -14.53 -10.39
C SER A 141 -6.37 -13.81 -11.68
N ARG A 142 -5.16 -13.29 -11.72
CA ARG A 142 -4.56 -12.63 -12.89
C ARG A 142 -3.93 -13.64 -13.85
N LEU A 143 -3.38 -14.74 -13.34
CA LEU A 143 -2.86 -15.86 -14.16
C LEU A 143 -3.89 -16.37 -15.16
N LYS A 144 -5.15 -16.44 -14.77
CA LYS A 144 -6.25 -16.95 -15.61
C LYS A 144 -6.67 -16.00 -16.74
N LYS A 145 -6.32 -14.72 -16.68
CA LYS A 145 -6.71 -13.73 -17.68
C LYS A 145 -5.68 -13.55 -18.79
N ASP A 146 -4.40 -13.81 -18.52
CA ASP A 146 -3.28 -13.49 -19.41
C ASP A 146 -2.51 -14.73 -19.91
N ASP A 147 -3.15 -15.91 -19.90
CA ASP A 147 -2.51 -17.21 -20.17
C ASP A 147 -1.89 -17.32 -21.60
N GLU A 148 -2.26 -16.47 -22.56
CA GLU A 148 -1.81 -16.56 -23.95
C GLU A 148 -0.55 -15.72 -24.28
N THR A 149 -0.10 -14.81 -23.39
CA THR A 149 0.97 -13.84 -23.74
C THR A 149 2.08 -13.69 -22.69
N ARG A 150 2.17 -14.61 -21.75
CA ARG A 150 3.11 -14.49 -20.64
C ARG A 150 4.57 -14.62 -21.06
N SER A 151 5.39 -13.59 -20.82
CA SER A 151 6.84 -13.68 -20.94
C SER A 151 7.40 -14.60 -19.84
N VAL A 152 8.30 -15.50 -20.23
CA VAL A 152 9.06 -16.34 -19.29
C VAL A 152 9.91 -15.41 -18.39
N GLY A 153 9.86 -15.63 -17.07
CA GLY A 153 10.63 -14.84 -16.11
C GLY A 153 9.85 -13.72 -15.40
N LYS A 154 8.57 -13.50 -15.74
CA LYS A 154 7.70 -12.61 -14.97
C LYS A 154 7.14 -13.32 -13.73
N LEU A 155 7.46 -12.80 -12.57
CA LEU A 155 6.96 -13.26 -11.28
C LEU A 155 5.77 -12.40 -10.86
N LEU A 156 4.65 -13.01 -10.53
CA LEU A 156 3.44 -12.29 -10.10
C LEU A 156 3.38 -12.23 -8.58
N LEU A 157 3.06 -11.05 -8.06
CA LEU A 157 2.80 -10.83 -6.64
C LEU A 157 1.30 -10.65 -6.39
N ASP A 158 0.84 -11.10 -5.22
CA ASP A 158 -0.46 -10.65 -4.74
C ASP A 158 -0.39 -9.17 -4.44
N ALA A 159 -1.29 -8.41 -5.02
CA ALA A 159 -1.34 -6.97 -4.87
C ALA A 159 -2.35 -6.56 -3.79
N SER A 160 -1.88 -5.82 -2.79
CA SER A 160 -2.71 -5.12 -1.81
C SER A 160 -2.64 -3.63 -2.10
N TYR A 161 -3.69 -3.09 -2.72
CA TYR A 161 -3.72 -1.68 -3.11
C TYR A 161 -4.14 -0.77 -1.98
N SER A 162 -4.95 -1.28 -1.02
CA SER A 162 -5.46 -0.46 0.06
C SER A 162 -4.33 0.19 0.87
N PRO A 163 -4.34 1.52 1.02
CA PRO A 163 -3.41 2.21 1.91
C PRO A 163 -3.76 1.99 3.39
N VAL A 164 -4.96 1.52 3.67
CA VAL A 164 -5.48 1.34 5.03
C VAL A 164 -5.03 0.01 5.60
N VAL A 165 -4.27 0.08 6.69
CA VAL A 165 -3.74 -1.09 7.41
C VAL A 165 -4.73 -1.57 8.44
N ARG A 166 -5.31 -0.65 9.21
CA ARG A 166 -6.23 -0.96 10.30
C ARG A 166 -7.32 0.09 10.43
N VAL A 167 -8.56 -0.38 10.65
CA VAL A 167 -9.69 0.46 11.02
C VAL A 167 -10.41 -0.17 12.19
N SER A 168 -10.56 0.58 13.26
CA SER A 168 -11.44 0.24 14.36
C SER A 168 -12.46 1.36 14.60
N TYR A 169 -13.61 1.03 15.15
CA TYR A 169 -14.57 2.04 15.56
C TYR A 169 -15.17 1.72 16.92
N SER A 170 -15.54 2.75 17.64
CA SER A 170 -16.31 2.68 18.88
C SER A 170 -17.47 3.69 18.85
N VAL A 171 -18.52 3.36 19.58
CA VAL A 171 -19.69 4.24 19.72
C VAL A 171 -19.84 4.57 21.19
N GLU A 172 -19.87 5.86 21.47
CA GLU A 172 -20.10 6.43 22.81
C GLU A 172 -21.41 7.21 22.81
N ASN A 173 -21.90 7.55 23.99
CA ASN A 173 -23.05 8.42 24.10
C ASN A 173 -22.63 9.87 23.90
N ALA A 174 -23.31 10.58 23.05
CA ALA A 174 -23.19 12.03 22.88
C ALA A 174 -24.28 12.75 23.66
N ARG A 175 -23.93 13.91 24.21
CA ARG A 175 -24.89 14.78 24.87
C ARG A 175 -24.96 16.12 24.13
N VAL A 176 -26.17 16.45 23.68
CA VAL A 176 -26.47 17.77 23.10
C VAL A 176 -27.63 18.37 23.89
N GLU A 177 -27.35 19.43 24.63
CA GLU A 177 -28.28 20.10 25.54
C GLU A 177 -28.93 19.14 26.57
N GLN A 178 -30.24 18.85 26.40
CA GLN A 178 -30.98 17.93 27.26
C GLN A 178 -31.07 16.49 26.72
N ARG A 179 -30.65 16.28 25.46
CA ARG A 179 -30.63 14.94 24.86
C ARG A 179 -29.32 14.22 25.21
N THR A 180 -29.43 13.04 25.81
CA THR A 180 -28.29 12.18 26.23
C THR A 180 -28.33 10.83 25.50
N ASP A 181 -29.27 10.67 24.56
CA ASP A 181 -29.55 9.44 23.83
C ASP A 181 -28.92 9.41 22.43
N LEU A 182 -28.04 10.34 22.12
CA LEU A 182 -27.36 10.44 20.84
C LEU A 182 -26.08 9.60 20.83
N ASP A 183 -25.70 9.17 19.63
CA ASP A 183 -24.44 8.44 19.42
C ASP A 183 -23.30 9.38 19.02
N LYS A 184 -22.11 9.05 19.49
CA LYS A 184 -20.82 9.59 19.06
C LYS A 184 -20.01 8.46 18.47
N LEU A 185 -19.77 8.50 17.17
CA LEU A 185 -18.95 7.54 16.47
C LEU A 185 -17.49 8.01 16.45
N ILE A 186 -16.61 7.16 16.90
CA ILE A 186 -15.16 7.37 16.87
C ILE A 186 -14.58 6.31 15.95
N ILE A 187 -13.86 6.74 14.91
CA ILE A 187 -13.14 5.87 13.98
C ILE A 187 -11.64 6.11 14.19
N ASP A 188 -10.94 5.03 14.43
CA ASP A 188 -9.49 4.99 14.56
C ASP A 188 -8.92 4.33 13.30
N LEU A 189 -8.11 5.08 12.54
CA LEU A 189 -7.62 4.73 11.21
C LEU A 189 -6.10 4.75 11.20
N GLU A 190 -5.52 3.66 10.74
CA GLU A 190 -4.08 3.54 10.51
C GLU A 190 -3.81 3.21 9.03
N THR A 191 -2.91 3.97 8.43
CA THR A 191 -2.50 3.82 7.03
C THR A 191 -1.01 3.51 6.94
N ASN A 192 -0.55 3.14 5.75
CA ASN A 192 0.87 2.91 5.46
C ASN A 192 1.55 4.12 4.78
N GLY A 193 0.94 5.31 4.86
CA GLY A 193 1.46 6.53 4.26
C GLY A 193 1.16 6.71 2.77
N ARG A 194 0.55 5.73 2.09
CA ARG A 194 0.16 5.83 0.66
C ARG A 194 -1.12 6.64 0.42
N SER A 195 -1.80 7.11 1.47
CA SER A 195 -2.97 7.95 1.31
C SER A 195 -2.53 9.36 0.94
N GLU A 196 -3.02 9.89 -0.17
CA GLU A 196 -2.77 11.27 -0.56
C GLU A 196 -3.37 12.21 0.49
N GLU A 197 -2.53 12.86 1.28
CA GLU A 197 -2.95 13.94 2.20
C GLU A 197 -3.46 15.16 1.42
N HIS A 198 -3.15 15.27 0.14
CA HIS A 198 -3.50 16.41 -0.71
C HIS A 198 -4.98 16.52 -1.06
N THR A 199 -5.82 15.54 -0.73
CA THR A 199 -7.28 15.68 -0.90
C THR A 199 -7.97 16.37 0.27
N SER A 200 -7.29 16.66 1.37
CA SER A 200 -7.87 17.40 2.50
C SER A 200 -7.75 18.93 2.37
N GLU A 201 -6.97 19.45 1.43
CA GLU A 201 -7.05 20.85 1.01
C GLU A 201 -8.19 21.09 0.00
N LEU A 202 -9.34 20.53 0.26
CA LEU A 202 -10.58 21.04 -0.31
C LEU A 202 -10.85 22.41 0.33
N GLN A 203 -10.17 23.41 -0.27
CA GLN A 203 -10.63 24.78 -0.45
C GLN A 203 -11.73 25.19 0.54
N SER A 204 -11.31 25.79 1.64
CA SER A 204 -12.17 26.82 2.24
C SER A 204 -12.41 27.86 1.17
N PRO A 205 -13.64 28.08 0.72
CA PRO A 205 -13.91 29.23 -0.11
C PRO A 205 -13.72 30.47 0.77
N ASP A 206 -12.65 31.19 0.50
CA ASP A 206 -12.52 32.58 0.96
C ASP A 206 -13.72 33.37 0.52
N HIS A 207 -14.46 33.84 1.49
CA HIS A 207 -15.29 35.03 1.39
C HIS A 207 -15.31 35.79 2.71
#